data_9b55edfb951e78ebc5ae971ed916e077
#
_entry.id   9b55edfb951e78ebc5ae971ed916e077
#
_cell.length_a   1.000
_cell.length_b   1.000
_cell.length_c   1.000
_cell.angle_alpha   90.00
_cell.angle_beta   90.00
_cell.angle_gamma   90.00
#
_symmetry.space_group_name_H-M   'P 1'
#
loop_
_entity.id
_entity.type
_entity.pdbx_description
1 polymer ?
#
loop_
_entity_poly.entity_id
_entity_poly.type
_entity_poly.pdbx_seq_one_letter_code
_entity_poly.pdbx_strand_id
1 'polypeptide(L)'
;HLRTRRQRQMCIRDSSYSNSFIIGVAQAIAILPGISRSGATIATSVLLGVDKESAAKFSFLMVVPLIFGKITKDIFSGEFITSSLDVTGLGLGFLCAFFTGLLACKLMISIVKRSKLIYFSFYCTIVGLTSIVYALFWM
;
A
#
# COMPACT_ATOMS: atom_id res chain seq x y z
N HIS A 1 -21.95 -19.32 -20.03
CA HIS A 1 -21.70 -20.22 -18.86
C HIS A 1 -20.23 -20.58 -18.64
N LEU A 2 -19.39 -20.63 -19.67
CA LEU A 2 -17.95 -20.96 -19.57
C LEU A 2 -17.10 -19.80 -19.01
N ARG A 3 -17.52 -18.57 -19.26
CA ARG A 3 -16.80 -17.36 -18.80
C ARG A 3 -16.90 -17.17 -17.28
N THR A 4 -18.06 -17.50 -16.71
CA THR A 4 -18.31 -17.44 -15.25
C THR A 4 -17.57 -18.52 -14.48
N ARG A 5 -17.37 -19.71 -15.07
CA ARG A 5 -16.58 -20.79 -14.44
C ARG A 5 -15.10 -20.45 -14.38
N ARG A 6 -14.53 -19.82 -15.44
CA ARG A 6 -13.13 -19.38 -15.42
C ARG A 6 -12.89 -18.29 -14.38
N GLN A 7 -13.82 -17.34 -14.22
CA GLN A 7 -13.73 -16.31 -13.18
C GLN A 7 -13.81 -16.91 -11.77
N ARG A 8 -14.71 -17.90 -11.53
CA ARG A 8 -14.78 -18.57 -10.23
C ARG A 8 -13.54 -19.43 -9.92
N GLN A 9 -12.96 -20.08 -10.92
CA GLN A 9 -11.72 -20.85 -10.73
C GLN A 9 -10.50 -19.94 -10.51
N MET A 10 -10.48 -18.73 -11.07
CA MET A 10 -9.46 -17.73 -10.79
C MET A 10 -9.51 -17.27 -9.31
N CYS A 11 -10.69 -17.00 -8.78
CA CYS A 11 -10.84 -16.57 -7.38
C CYS A 11 -10.49 -17.64 -6.34
N ILE A 12 -10.62 -18.92 -6.66
CA ILE A 12 -10.32 -20.02 -5.72
C ILE A 12 -8.83 -20.40 -5.74
N ARG A 13 -8.11 -20.07 -6.82
CA ARG A 13 -6.69 -20.38 -6.96
C ARG A 13 -5.78 -19.36 -6.23
N ASP A 14 -6.36 -18.27 -5.75
CA ASP A 14 -5.61 -17.12 -5.22
C ASP A 14 -5.27 -17.19 -3.73
N SER A 15 -5.66 -18.24 -3.03
CA SER A 15 -5.40 -18.41 -1.59
C SER A 15 -4.70 -19.71 -1.24
N SER A 16 -3.50 -19.94 -1.77
CA SER A 16 -2.61 -20.94 -1.15
C SER A 16 -1.96 -20.31 0.09
N TYR A 17 -1.95 -21.05 1.20
CA TYR A 17 -1.24 -20.63 2.43
C TYR A 17 0.22 -20.27 2.14
N SER A 18 0.87 -20.97 1.21
CA SER A 18 2.23 -20.66 0.74
C SER A 18 2.32 -19.29 0.09
N ASN A 19 1.36 -18.89 -0.75
CA ASN A 19 1.34 -17.57 -1.38
C ASN A 19 1.18 -16.47 -0.32
N SER A 20 0.31 -16.67 0.65
CA SER A 20 0.10 -15.72 1.75
C SER A 20 1.36 -15.56 2.60
N PHE A 21 2.08 -16.64 2.85
CA PHE A 21 3.34 -16.60 3.59
C PHE A 21 4.41 -15.82 2.82
N ILE A 22 4.58 -16.08 1.52
CA ILE A 22 5.56 -15.38 0.66
C ILE A 22 5.23 -13.88 0.60
N ILE A 23 3.96 -13.51 0.46
CA ILE A 23 3.51 -12.11 0.47
C ILE A 23 3.80 -11.47 1.82
N GLY A 24 3.58 -12.18 2.92
CA GLY A 24 3.88 -11.72 4.27
C GLY A 24 5.38 -11.45 4.49
N VAL A 25 6.25 -12.33 4.00
CA VAL A 25 7.70 -12.15 4.03
C VAL A 25 8.13 -10.94 3.19
N ALA A 26 7.58 -10.80 1.98
CA ALA A 26 7.85 -9.64 1.12
C ALA A 26 7.43 -8.32 1.80
N GLN A 27 6.30 -8.32 2.51
CA GLN A 27 5.86 -7.17 3.29
C GLN A 27 6.77 -6.87 4.48
N ALA A 28 7.28 -7.90 5.17
CA ALA A 28 8.22 -7.72 6.26
C ALA A 28 9.54 -7.07 5.78
N ILE A 29 10.06 -7.49 4.62
CA ILE A 29 11.23 -6.87 4.00
C ILE A 29 10.93 -5.41 3.60
N ALA A 30 9.72 -5.14 3.13
CA ALA A 30 9.30 -3.81 2.71
C ALA A 30 9.04 -2.81 3.86
N ILE A 31 9.27 -3.21 5.13
CA ILE A 31 9.31 -2.31 6.27
C ILE A 31 10.59 -1.45 6.26
N LEU A 32 11.64 -1.90 5.57
CA LEU A 32 12.86 -1.13 5.41
C LEU A 32 12.58 0.23 4.74
N PRO A 33 13.21 1.32 5.24
CA PRO A 33 12.99 2.64 4.69
C PRO A 33 13.39 2.70 3.20
N GLY A 34 12.58 3.38 2.40
CA GLY A 34 12.81 3.50 0.95
C GLY A 34 12.09 2.44 0.10
N ILE A 35 11.61 1.35 0.68
CA ILE A 35 10.84 0.34 -0.04
C ILE A 35 9.35 0.60 0.13
N SER A 36 8.62 0.74 -0.97
CA SER A 36 7.17 0.89 -0.92
C SER A 36 6.50 -0.42 -0.49
N ARG A 37 5.90 -0.44 0.70
CA ARG A 37 5.20 -1.59 1.26
C ARG A 37 4.09 -2.12 0.34
N SER A 38 3.22 -1.22 -0.11
CA SER A 38 2.14 -1.56 -1.04
C SER A 38 2.66 -2.01 -2.40
N GLY A 39 3.73 -1.38 -2.88
CA GLY A 39 4.40 -1.78 -4.13
C GLY A 39 4.96 -3.19 -4.05
N ALA A 40 5.68 -3.53 -2.99
CA ALA A 40 6.24 -4.87 -2.79
C ALA A 40 5.14 -5.95 -2.66
N THR A 41 4.10 -5.68 -1.86
CA THR A 41 2.98 -6.63 -1.67
C THR A 41 2.20 -6.86 -2.96
N ILE A 42 1.89 -5.80 -3.71
CA ILE A 42 1.16 -5.90 -4.98
C ILE A 42 2.02 -6.63 -6.01
N ALA A 43 3.30 -6.26 -6.15
CA ALA A 43 4.20 -6.89 -7.11
C ALA A 43 4.36 -8.39 -6.82
N THR A 44 4.62 -8.77 -5.58
CA THR A 44 4.75 -10.18 -5.18
C THR A 44 3.46 -10.95 -5.41
N SER A 45 2.30 -10.38 -5.08
CA SER A 45 1.00 -11.01 -5.32
C SER A 45 0.75 -11.26 -6.80
N VAL A 46 1.06 -10.28 -7.66
CA VAL A 46 0.90 -10.39 -9.12
C VAL A 46 1.87 -11.42 -9.71
N LEU A 47 3.12 -11.48 -9.22
CA LEU A 47 4.10 -12.49 -9.63
C LEU A 47 3.65 -13.91 -9.26
N LEU A 48 2.93 -14.08 -8.16
CA LEU A 48 2.33 -15.35 -7.73
C LEU A 48 1.04 -15.70 -8.50
N GLY A 49 0.62 -14.85 -9.45
CA GLY A 49 -0.54 -15.08 -10.30
C GLY A 49 -1.87 -14.57 -9.75
N VAL A 50 -1.84 -13.79 -8.66
CA VAL A 50 -3.04 -13.14 -8.11
C VAL A 50 -3.47 -12.01 -9.03
N ASP A 51 -4.79 -11.85 -9.24
CA ASP A 51 -5.34 -10.76 -10.02
C ASP A 51 -4.95 -9.39 -9.44
N LYS A 52 -4.59 -8.45 -10.31
CA LYS A 52 -4.07 -7.13 -9.93
C LYS A 52 -5.02 -6.34 -9.02
N GLU A 53 -6.33 -6.44 -9.28
CA GLU A 53 -7.33 -5.75 -8.46
C GLU A 53 -7.42 -6.36 -7.06
N SER A 54 -7.41 -7.68 -6.99
CA SER A 54 -7.43 -8.43 -5.73
C SER A 54 -6.15 -8.21 -4.93
N ALA A 55 -4.99 -8.19 -5.59
CA ALA A 55 -3.70 -7.88 -4.98
C ALA A 55 -3.66 -6.47 -4.37
N ALA A 56 -4.19 -5.47 -5.07
CA ALA A 56 -4.27 -4.11 -4.57
C ALA A 56 -5.20 -4.01 -3.35
N LYS A 57 -6.40 -4.58 -3.42
CA LYS A 57 -7.35 -4.60 -2.30
C LYS A 57 -6.76 -5.29 -1.07
N PHE A 58 -6.10 -6.42 -1.26
CA PHE A 58 -5.44 -7.17 -0.20
C PHE A 58 -4.32 -6.36 0.46
N SER A 59 -3.49 -5.69 -0.35
CA SER A 59 -2.42 -4.81 0.16
C SER A 59 -2.96 -3.68 1.04
N PHE A 60 -4.08 -3.05 0.66
CA PHE A 60 -4.73 -2.03 1.48
C PHE A 60 -5.30 -2.59 2.78
N LEU A 61 -5.93 -3.78 2.73
CA LEU A 61 -6.47 -4.41 3.94
C LEU A 61 -5.37 -4.80 4.94
N MET A 62 -4.19 -5.22 4.46
CA MET A 62 -3.05 -5.55 5.33
C MET A 62 -2.47 -4.35 6.07
N VAL A 63 -2.70 -3.12 5.61
CA VAL A 63 -2.25 -1.90 6.30
C VAL A 63 -3.10 -1.61 7.54
N VAL A 64 -4.38 -1.99 7.53
CA VAL A 64 -5.31 -1.70 8.62
C VAL A 64 -4.84 -2.26 9.98
N PRO A 65 -4.54 -3.57 10.13
CA PRO A 65 -4.07 -4.12 11.41
C PRO A 65 -2.74 -3.49 11.86
N LEU A 66 -1.89 -3.09 10.92
CA LEU A 66 -0.60 -2.47 11.22
C LEU A 66 -0.77 -1.06 11.78
N ILE A 67 -1.73 -0.27 11.22
CA ILE A 67 -2.09 1.04 11.77
C ILE A 67 -2.68 0.89 13.17
N PHE A 68 -3.58 -0.08 13.38
CA PHE A 68 -4.13 -0.37 14.71
C PHE A 68 -3.04 -0.72 15.71
N GLY A 69 -2.07 -1.56 15.33
CA GLY A 69 -0.94 -1.90 16.18
C GLY A 69 -0.09 -0.69 16.58
N LYS A 70 0.14 0.23 15.62
CA LYS A 70 0.87 1.48 15.90
C LYS A 70 0.10 2.38 16.85
N ILE A 71 -1.18 2.63 16.59
CA ILE A 71 -2.05 3.46 17.45
C ILE A 71 -2.09 2.90 18.88
N THR A 72 -2.25 1.58 19.01
CA THR A 72 -2.27 0.91 20.31
C THR A 72 -0.96 1.14 21.05
N LYS A 73 0.18 0.99 20.38
CA LYS A 73 1.49 1.27 20.96
C LYS A 73 1.62 2.72 21.43
N ASP A 74 1.22 3.67 20.59
CA ASP A 74 1.34 5.10 20.89
C ASP A 74 0.45 5.51 22.08
N ILE A 75 -0.73 4.89 22.23
CA ILE A 75 -1.60 5.06 23.41
C ILE A 75 -0.93 4.53 24.66
N PHE A 76 -0.33 3.32 24.61
CA PHE A 76 0.35 2.73 25.78
C PHE A 76 1.65 3.44 26.15
N SER A 77 2.32 4.06 25.18
CA SER A 77 3.55 4.83 25.41
C SER A 77 3.29 6.20 26.04
N GLY A 78 2.04 6.64 26.14
CA GLY A 78 1.66 7.92 26.75
C GLY A 78 2.04 9.17 25.94
N GLU A 79 2.52 8.99 24.72
CA GLU A 79 2.93 10.12 23.84
C GLU A 79 1.77 11.07 23.51
N PHE A 80 0.53 10.60 23.60
CA PHE A 80 -0.67 11.44 23.38
C PHE A 80 -0.93 12.42 24.55
N ILE A 81 -0.35 12.19 25.71
CA ILE A 81 -0.65 13.00 26.93
C ILE A 81 0.22 14.25 27.01
N THR A 82 1.34 14.27 26.30
CA THR A 82 2.35 15.34 26.40
C THR A 82 2.15 16.49 25.41
N SER A 83 1.32 16.33 24.38
CA SER A 83 1.03 17.37 23.40
C SER A 83 -0.30 18.05 23.72
N SER A 84 -0.30 19.37 23.80
CA SER A 84 -1.53 20.18 23.80
C SER A 84 -2.25 19.96 22.46
N LEU A 85 -3.15 18.97 22.42
CA LEU A 85 -3.89 18.61 21.22
C LEU A 85 -4.88 19.72 20.91
N ASP A 86 -4.62 20.46 19.83
CA ASP A 86 -5.64 21.33 19.23
C ASP A 86 -6.71 20.47 18.58
N VAL A 87 -7.82 20.27 19.27
CA VAL A 87 -8.96 19.44 18.83
C VAL A 87 -9.49 19.92 17.48
N THR A 88 -9.45 21.22 17.22
CA THR A 88 -9.93 21.83 15.96
C THR A 88 -9.01 21.44 14.81
N GLY A 89 -7.71 21.58 15.00
CA GLY A 89 -6.71 21.16 14.00
C GLY A 89 -6.75 19.66 13.73
N LEU A 90 -6.93 18.84 14.77
CA LEU A 90 -7.04 17.40 14.64
C LEU A 90 -8.30 16.98 13.85
N GLY A 91 -9.46 17.61 14.12
CA GLY A 91 -10.70 17.36 13.40
C GLY A 91 -10.62 17.73 11.93
N LEU A 92 -10.05 18.90 11.63
CA LEU A 92 -9.85 19.33 10.25
C LEU A 92 -8.87 18.43 9.50
N GLY A 93 -7.75 18.06 10.14
CA GLY A 93 -6.77 17.12 9.61
C GLY A 93 -7.37 15.75 9.30
N PHE A 94 -8.21 15.23 10.20
CA PHE A 94 -8.92 13.96 9.99
C PHE A 94 -9.84 14.02 8.77
N LEU A 95 -10.66 15.07 8.62
CA LEU A 95 -11.55 15.23 7.47
C LEU A 95 -10.77 15.31 6.16
N CYS A 96 -9.73 16.15 6.12
CA CYS A 96 -8.88 16.27 4.94
C CYS A 96 -8.20 14.94 4.57
N ALA A 97 -7.66 14.23 5.54
CA ALA A 97 -7.03 12.93 5.34
C ALA A 97 -8.05 11.88 4.84
N PHE A 98 -9.27 11.88 5.38
CA PHE A 98 -10.32 10.97 4.98
C PHE A 98 -10.72 11.17 3.51
N PHE A 99 -11.04 12.39 3.10
CA PHE A 99 -11.44 12.67 1.72
C PHE A 99 -10.29 12.44 0.73
N THR A 100 -9.10 12.87 1.05
CA THR A 100 -7.91 12.65 0.22
C THR A 100 -7.58 11.17 0.10
N GLY A 101 -7.67 10.42 1.19
CA GLY A 101 -7.47 8.98 1.23
C GLY A 101 -8.48 8.21 0.37
N LEU A 102 -9.76 8.55 0.43
CA LEU A 102 -10.79 7.96 -0.43
C LEU A 102 -10.51 8.21 -1.91
N LEU A 103 -10.12 9.43 -2.26
CA LEU A 103 -9.78 9.79 -3.63
C LEU A 103 -8.54 9.03 -4.10
N ALA A 104 -7.49 9.01 -3.30
CA ALA A 104 -6.24 8.30 -3.59
C ALA A 104 -6.46 6.80 -3.78
N CYS A 105 -7.25 6.15 -2.92
CA CYS A 105 -7.58 4.72 -3.04
C CYS A 105 -8.34 4.42 -4.34
N LYS A 106 -9.35 5.22 -4.69
CA LYS A 106 -10.08 5.08 -5.96
C LYS A 106 -9.15 5.23 -7.17
N LEU A 107 -8.27 6.21 -7.13
CA LEU A 107 -7.34 6.52 -8.22
C LEU A 107 -6.32 5.40 -8.37
N MET A 108 -5.76 4.90 -7.28
CA MET A 108 -4.79 3.81 -7.27
C MET A 108 -5.39 2.51 -7.83
N ILE A 109 -6.57 2.12 -7.39
CA ILE A 109 -7.27 0.93 -7.90
C ILE A 109 -7.54 1.08 -9.40
N SER A 110 -7.95 2.27 -9.85
CA SER A 110 -8.19 2.54 -11.28
C SER A 110 -6.92 2.41 -12.13
N ILE A 111 -5.78 2.93 -11.63
CA ILE A 111 -4.48 2.83 -12.31
C ILE A 111 -4.02 1.37 -12.41
N VAL A 112 -4.12 0.62 -11.31
CA VAL A 112 -3.73 -0.79 -11.26
C VAL A 112 -4.58 -1.63 -12.20
N LYS A 113 -5.90 -1.41 -12.25
CA LYS A 113 -6.81 -2.07 -13.21
C LYS A 113 -6.45 -1.83 -14.67
N ARG A 114 -6.07 -0.59 -15.01
CA ARG A 114 -5.76 -0.21 -16.40
C ARG A 114 -4.40 -0.69 -16.91
N SER A 115 -3.65 -1.45 -16.10
CA SER A 115 -2.31 -1.98 -16.44
C SER A 115 -1.30 -0.93 -16.91
N LYS A 116 -1.50 0.33 -16.60
CA LYS A 116 -0.59 1.44 -16.97
C LYS A 116 0.54 1.65 -15.96
N LEU A 117 0.92 0.58 -15.24
CA LEU A 117 2.01 0.61 -14.25
C LEU A 117 3.36 0.98 -14.86
N ILE A 118 3.53 0.75 -16.17
CA ILE A 118 4.76 1.07 -16.87
C ILE A 118 5.04 2.59 -16.87
N TYR A 119 4.01 3.42 -17.06
CA TYR A 119 4.16 4.88 -17.00
C TYR A 119 4.51 5.36 -15.60
N PHE A 120 3.93 4.71 -14.58
CA PHE A 120 4.25 5.01 -13.20
C PHE A 120 5.70 4.61 -12.84
N SER A 121 6.16 3.47 -13.35
CA SER A 121 7.55 3.03 -13.21
C SER A 121 8.52 4.04 -13.82
N PHE A 122 8.25 4.53 -15.03
CA PHE A 122 9.06 5.57 -15.67
C PHE A 122 9.11 6.85 -14.85
N TYR A 123 7.98 7.31 -14.34
CA TYR A 123 7.90 8.49 -13.46
C TYR A 123 8.76 8.30 -12.21
N CYS A 124 8.62 7.18 -11.51
CA CYS A 124 9.41 6.88 -10.31
C CYS A 124 10.91 6.80 -10.59
N THR A 125 11.30 6.24 -11.73
CA THR A 125 12.71 6.16 -12.15
C THR A 125 13.30 7.55 -12.40
N ILE A 126 12.58 8.41 -13.11
CA ILE A 126 13.03 9.80 -13.37
C ILE A 126 13.16 10.58 -12.07
N VAL A 127 12.15 10.52 -11.20
CA VAL A 127 12.17 11.22 -9.90
C VAL A 127 13.28 10.67 -9.00
N GLY A 128 13.49 9.36 -8.98
CA GLY A 128 14.57 8.72 -8.21
C GLY A 128 15.96 9.15 -8.69
N LEU A 129 16.17 9.14 -10.01
CA LEU A 129 17.45 9.59 -10.59
C LEU A 129 17.70 11.09 -10.31
N THR A 130 16.71 11.94 -10.51
CA THR A 130 16.85 13.38 -10.21
C THR A 130 17.14 13.64 -8.74
N SER A 131 16.50 12.90 -7.83
CA SER A 131 16.75 13.00 -6.39
C SER A 131 18.18 12.58 -6.01
N ILE A 132 18.68 11.49 -6.61
CA ILE A 132 20.05 11.01 -6.39
C ILE A 132 21.06 12.04 -6.92
N VAL A 133 20.86 12.54 -8.14
CA VAL A 133 21.73 13.57 -8.72
C VAL A 133 21.75 14.82 -7.86
N TYR A 134 20.57 15.28 -7.43
CA TYR A 134 20.47 16.44 -6.54
C TYR A 134 21.23 16.22 -5.23
N ALA A 135 21.06 15.06 -4.59
CA ALA A 135 21.77 14.73 -3.35
C ALA A 135 23.30 14.69 -3.52
N LEU A 136 23.79 14.17 -4.66
CA LEU A 136 25.23 14.12 -4.95
C LEU A 136 25.86 15.49 -5.22
N PHE A 137 25.08 16.43 -5.77
CA PHE A 137 25.59 17.79 -6.07
C PHE A 137 25.49 18.76 -4.89
N TRP A 138 24.61 18.48 -3.90
CA TRP A 138 24.37 19.38 -2.75
C TRP A 138 24.86 18.82 -1.41
N MET A 139 25.44 17.63 -1.39
CA MET A 139 26.07 17.01 -0.24
C MET A 139 27.60 17.08 -0.37
#